data_219b5154dfe74f3cf1ede36e60b3ba1c
#
_entry.id   219b5154dfe74f3cf1ede36e60b3ba1c
#
_cell.length_a   1.000
_cell.length_b   1.000
_cell.length_c   1.000
_cell.angle_alpha   90.00
_cell.angle_beta   90.00
_cell.angle_gamma   90.00
#
_symmetry.space_group_name_H-M   'P 1'
#
loop_
_entity.id
_entity.type
_entity.pdbx_description
1 polymer ?
#
loop_
_entity_poly.entity_id
_entity_poly.type
_entity_poly.pdbx_seq_one_letter_code
_entity_poly.pdbx_strand_id
1 'polypeptide(L)'
;MKDVYENPLCSRYASEKMQHLFSPQWKFSTFRRLWLALAESEQELGLPITDEQLEEMRAHLDDIDFDRAAEYEHRLRHDVMAHIRTFGDACPKAAGIIHLGATSCYVDDNTDLLQMRAALKLLRGELLAVIDALSEFAAREADTPTLAWTHFQAAQPTTVGKRATLWLQDFLLDLERLEAELARLPISGCKGATGTAASFLALFRGDAEKVLALEKKIAEKMGVPNCIPVAGQTYTRKLDSFVMNVLSGIAQSAAKMATDMRLLAHLRELDEPFEAEQVGSSAMAYKRNPMRCERVCSLSRYVVNLAANTADTAMTQWLERTLDDSANRRLTLPEAFLACDAILTLCANVVRGCKVYPRVMEKHLREELPFLATENILMRAVSLGEDRQELHEAIRQYSVRTAEDIKLRGEDGHLLDMLLADERFHLTPEVLAELLDVRQFIGLAPEQTRVFLDTHVYPVLKSRRGDIAGSVPVRV
;
A
#
# COMPACT_ATOMS: atom_id res chain seq x y z
N MET A 1 30.57 6.09 13.93
CA MET A 1 30.74 7.40 13.26
C MET A 1 29.49 7.68 12.44
N LYS A 2 28.88 8.87 12.51
CA LYS A 2 27.70 9.26 11.73
C LYS A 2 28.08 10.26 10.62
N ASP A 3 29.18 10.00 9.94
CA ASP A 3 29.78 10.82 8.90
C ASP A 3 29.61 10.20 7.48
N VAL A 4 28.75 9.17 7.39
CA VAL A 4 28.39 8.50 6.13
C VAL A 4 26.89 8.62 5.91
N TYR A 5 26.47 8.79 4.65
CA TYR A 5 25.06 8.86 4.29
C TYR A 5 24.37 7.52 4.62
N GLU A 6 23.25 7.62 5.34
CA GLU A 6 22.34 6.49 5.59
C GLU A 6 21.01 6.75 4.87
N ASN A 7 20.49 5.73 4.18
CA ASN A 7 19.19 5.83 3.54
C ASN A 7 18.08 6.02 4.60
N PRO A 8 17.34 7.15 4.58
CA PRO A 8 16.29 7.43 5.57
C PRO A 8 15.14 6.41 5.55
N LEU A 9 14.92 5.69 4.45
CA LEU A 9 13.96 4.59 4.44
C LEU A 9 14.32 3.52 5.48
N CYS A 10 15.61 3.18 5.62
CA CYS A 10 16.08 2.20 6.60
C CYS A 10 16.19 2.77 8.01
N SER A 11 16.78 3.97 8.14
CA SER A 11 17.08 4.53 9.48
C SER A 11 15.87 5.14 10.18
N ARG A 12 14.78 5.51 9.44
CA ARG A 12 13.66 6.27 9.98
C ARG A 12 12.27 5.67 9.73
N TYR A 13 12.03 5.00 8.62
CA TYR A 13 10.67 4.79 8.15
C TYR A 13 10.25 3.33 8.07
N ALA A 14 10.99 2.49 7.37
CA ALA A 14 10.59 1.11 7.12
C ALA A 14 10.73 0.19 8.34
N SER A 15 9.91 -0.83 8.41
CA SER A 15 9.96 -1.86 9.43
C SER A 15 11.23 -2.71 9.35
N GLU A 16 11.65 -3.28 10.47
CA GLU A 16 12.81 -4.21 10.50
C GLU A 16 12.56 -5.46 9.64
N LYS A 17 11.31 -5.91 9.58
CA LYS A 17 10.92 -7.07 8.77
C LYS A 17 11.14 -6.82 7.28
N MET A 18 10.72 -5.67 6.78
CA MET A 18 10.93 -5.32 5.37
C MET A 18 12.41 -5.09 5.08
N GLN A 19 13.14 -4.41 5.96
CA GLN A 19 14.59 -4.23 5.83
C GLN A 19 15.33 -5.57 5.80
N HIS A 20 14.92 -6.54 6.63
CA HIS A 20 15.52 -7.88 6.65
C HIS A 20 15.35 -8.59 5.31
N LEU A 21 14.17 -8.49 4.68
CA LEU A 21 13.92 -9.11 3.37
C LEU A 21 14.86 -8.62 2.27
N PHE A 22 15.31 -7.37 2.35
CA PHE A 22 16.25 -6.79 1.37
C PHE A 22 17.69 -6.73 1.89
N SER A 23 18.00 -7.42 3.01
CA SER A 23 19.34 -7.49 3.55
C SER A 23 20.24 -8.43 2.75
N PRO A 24 21.57 -8.20 2.78
CA PRO A 24 22.55 -9.15 2.23
C PRO A 24 22.39 -10.57 2.82
N GLN A 25 22.10 -10.68 4.12
CA GLN A 25 21.88 -11.97 4.77
C GLN A 25 20.75 -12.76 4.09
N TRP A 26 19.59 -12.14 3.91
CA TRP A 26 18.45 -12.79 3.26
C TRP A 26 18.75 -13.16 1.79
N LYS A 27 19.38 -12.23 1.06
CA LYS A 27 19.76 -12.44 -0.35
C LYS A 27 20.66 -13.66 -0.51
N PHE A 28 21.77 -13.70 0.20
CA PHE A 28 22.76 -14.73 0.00
C PHE A 28 22.41 -16.06 0.67
N SER A 29 21.64 -16.07 1.74
CA SER A 29 21.00 -17.28 2.23
C SER A 29 20.04 -17.88 1.20
N THR A 30 19.33 -17.05 0.46
CA THR A 30 18.45 -17.51 -0.64
C THR A 30 19.26 -18.06 -1.80
N PHE A 31 20.43 -17.49 -2.14
CA PHE A 31 21.37 -18.09 -3.11
C PHE A 31 21.73 -19.51 -2.72
N ARG A 32 22.13 -19.72 -1.46
CA ARG A 32 22.49 -21.06 -0.96
C ARG A 32 21.32 -22.04 -1.00
N ARG A 33 20.10 -21.59 -0.65
CA ARG A 33 18.87 -22.40 -0.79
C ARG A 33 18.59 -22.77 -2.24
N LEU A 34 18.77 -21.84 -3.17
CA LEU A 34 18.63 -22.12 -4.61
C LEU A 34 19.68 -23.12 -5.12
N TRP A 35 20.94 -23.00 -4.69
CA TRP A 35 21.96 -23.98 -5.04
C TRP A 35 21.69 -25.36 -4.44
N LEU A 36 21.19 -25.42 -3.20
CA LEU A 36 20.77 -26.67 -2.60
C LEU A 36 19.59 -27.28 -3.36
N ALA A 37 18.56 -26.48 -3.66
CA ALA A 37 17.40 -26.94 -4.43
C ALA A 37 17.78 -27.45 -5.83
N LEU A 38 18.77 -26.79 -6.48
CA LEU A 38 19.33 -27.26 -7.74
C LEU A 38 20.00 -28.62 -7.57
N ALA A 39 20.96 -28.75 -6.65
CA ALA A 39 21.74 -29.96 -6.43
C ALA A 39 20.85 -31.16 -6.02
N GLU A 40 19.88 -30.95 -5.11
CA GLU A 40 18.91 -31.98 -4.74
C GLU A 40 18.07 -32.43 -5.95
N SER A 41 17.62 -31.49 -6.79
CA SER A 41 16.82 -31.82 -7.97
C SER A 41 17.64 -32.54 -9.04
N GLU A 42 18.91 -32.18 -9.20
CA GLU A 42 19.88 -32.84 -10.08
C GLU A 42 20.18 -34.27 -9.62
N GLN A 43 20.36 -34.49 -8.30
CA GLN A 43 20.50 -35.82 -7.72
C GLN A 43 19.27 -36.70 -8.00
N GLU A 44 18.08 -36.19 -7.71
CA GLU A 44 16.80 -36.88 -7.93
C GLU A 44 16.61 -37.27 -9.41
N LEU A 45 17.18 -36.52 -10.34
CA LEU A 45 17.13 -36.78 -11.77
C LEU A 45 18.30 -37.66 -12.27
N GLY A 46 19.17 -38.12 -11.37
CA GLY A 46 20.18 -39.14 -11.62
C GLY A 46 21.58 -38.62 -11.91
N LEU A 47 21.90 -37.35 -11.58
CA LEU A 47 23.28 -36.90 -11.56
C LEU A 47 24.03 -37.48 -10.34
N PRO A 48 25.36 -37.71 -10.42
CA PRO A 48 26.14 -38.34 -9.37
C PRO A 48 26.48 -37.38 -8.21
N ILE A 49 25.45 -36.88 -7.54
CA ILE A 49 25.54 -36.04 -6.35
C ILE A 49 25.24 -36.91 -5.14
N THR A 50 26.07 -36.84 -4.10
CA THR A 50 25.94 -37.69 -2.90
C THR A 50 25.12 -37.03 -1.80
N ASP A 51 24.53 -37.83 -0.94
CA ASP A 51 23.78 -37.32 0.23
C ASP A 51 24.68 -36.51 1.17
N GLU A 52 25.94 -36.93 1.34
CA GLU A 52 26.92 -36.19 2.15
C GLU A 52 27.15 -34.76 1.64
N GLN A 53 27.19 -34.56 0.31
CA GLN A 53 27.30 -33.23 -0.28
C GLN A 53 26.08 -32.35 0.01
N LEU A 54 24.89 -32.92 -0.11
CA LEU A 54 23.64 -32.21 0.17
C LEU A 54 23.48 -31.86 1.66
N GLU A 55 23.87 -32.79 2.55
CA GLU A 55 23.85 -32.54 4.00
C GLU A 55 24.81 -31.43 4.40
N GLU A 56 26.01 -31.41 3.83
CA GLU A 56 26.98 -30.34 4.05
C GLU A 56 26.43 -28.96 3.57
N MET A 57 25.84 -28.90 2.36
CA MET A 57 25.19 -27.68 1.87
C MET A 57 24.03 -27.24 2.77
N ARG A 58 23.23 -28.18 3.26
CA ARG A 58 22.08 -27.88 4.12
C ARG A 58 22.49 -27.33 5.48
N ALA A 59 23.62 -27.78 6.00
CA ALA A 59 24.16 -27.30 7.29
C ALA A 59 24.65 -25.84 7.22
N HIS A 60 24.99 -25.33 6.06
CA HIS A 60 25.66 -24.04 5.86
C HIS A 60 24.82 -23.02 5.05
N LEU A 61 23.48 -23.02 5.19
CA LEU A 61 22.62 -22.12 4.42
C LEU A 61 22.68 -20.67 4.91
N ASP A 62 22.89 -20.43 6.19
CA ASP A 62 22.71 -19.12 6.82
C ASP A 62 23.99 -18.54 7.44
N ASP A 63 25.06 -19.30 7.59
CA ASP A 63 26.35 -18.91 8.18
C ASP A 63 27.32 -18.33 7.13
N ILE A 64 26.95 -17.18 6.58
CA ILE A 64 27.70 -16.55 5.48
C ILE A 64 28.89 -15.76 6.03
N ASP A 65 30.10 -16.10 5.60
CA ASP A 65 31.29 -15.30 5.83
C ASP A 65 31.37 -14.13 4.83
N PHE A 66 30.81 -12.98 5.24
CA PHE A 66 30.78 -11.79 4.41
C PHE A 66 32.15 -11.17 4.15
N ASP A 67 33.06 -11.27 5.11
CA ASP A 67 34.44 -10.75 4.94
C ASP A 67 35.19 -11.56 3.86
N ARG A 68 35.05 -12.88 3.91
CA ARG A 68 35.59 -13.76 2.90
C ARG A 68 34.95 -13.56 1.53
N ALA A 69 33.65 -13.36 1.48
CA ALA A 69 32.93 -13.02 0.24
C ALA A 69 33.48 -11.72 -0.38
N ALA A 70 33.67 -10.69 0.44
CA ALA A 70 34.22 -9.41 -0.02
C ALA A 70 35.64 -9.53 -0.56
N GLU A 71 36.53 -10.33 0.08
CA GLU A 71 37.88 -10.64 -0.43
C GLU A 71 37.81 -11.30 -1.82
N TYR A 72 36.94 -12.30 -1.98
CA TYR A 72 36.75 -12.96 -3.28
C TYR A 72 36.22 -12.00 -4.33
N GLU A 73 35.18 -11.18 -3.99
CA GLU A 73 34.59 -10.22 -4.92
C GLU A 73 35.60 -9.16 -5.37
N HIS A 74 36.37 -8.62 -4.44
CA HIS A 74 37.45 -7.68 -4.77
C HIS A 74 38.42 -8.24 -5.79
N ARG A 75 38.78 -9.53 -5.65
CA ARG A 75 39.75 -10.22 -6.53
C ARG A 75 39.13 -10.66 -7.86
N LEU A 76 37.91 -11.23 -7.82
CA LEU A 76 37.25 -11.83 -8.98
C LEU A 76 36.42 -10.83 -9.79
N ARG A 77 36.06 -9.70 -9.18
CA ARG A 77 35.16 -8.69 -9.75
C ARG A 77 33.80 -9.26 -10.17
N HIS A 78 33.32 -10.24 -9.41
CA HIS A 78 32.09 -10.96 -9.69
C HIS A 78 31.45 -11.47 -8.39
N ASP A 79 30.29 -10.92 -8.03
CA ASP A 79 29.58 -11.19 -6.77
C ASP A 79 29.13 -12.65 -6.65
N VAL A 80 28.45 -13.20 -7.65
CA VAL A 80 27.97 -14.59 -7.61
C VAL A 80 29.13 -15.58 -7.49
N MET A 81 30.25 -15.37 -8.24
CA MET A 81 31.46 -16.21 -8.13
C MET A 81 32.12 -16.12 -6.76
N ALA A 82 32.08 -14.95 -6.12
CA ALA A 82 32.54 -14.76 -4.75
C ALA A 82 31.76 -15.63 -3.78
N HIS A 83 30.43 -15.61 -3.88
CA HIS A 83 29.56 -16.42 -3.02
C HIS A 83 29.60 -17.92 -3.33
N ILE A 84 29.82 -18.35 -4.59
CA ILE A 84 30.12 -19.76 -4.92
C ILE A 84 31.35 -20.20 -4.18
N ARG A 85 32.46 -19.41 -4.21
CA ARG A 85 33.71 -19.73 -3.50
C ARG A 85 33.52 -19.77 -2.00
N THR A 86 32.85 -18.77 -1.43
CA THR A 86 32.59 -18.70 0.00
C THR A 86 31.75 -19.89 0.48
N PHE A 87 30.76 -20.29 -0.29
CA PHE A 87 29.96 -21.47 0.02
C PHE A 87 30.76 -22.76 -0.13
N GLY A 88 31.62 -22.85 -1.16
CA GLY A 88 32.55 -23.98 -1.33
C GLY A 88 33.61 -24.10 -0.21
N ASP A 89 34.08 -22.98 0.34
CA ASP A 89 34.96 -22.98 1.52
C ASP A 89 34.24 -23.55 2.75
N ALA A 90 32.95 -23.27 2.93
CA ALA A 90 32.13 -23.85 4.01
C ALA A 90 31.71 -25.30 3.73
N CYS A 91 31.65 -25.69 2.44
CA CYS A 91 31.18 -27.01 1.99
C CYS A 91 32.22 -27.67 1.06
N PRO A 92 33.39 -28.07 1.57
CA PRO A 92 34.46 -28.58 0.72
C PRO A 92 34.11 -29.85 -0.06
N LYS A 93 33.26 -30.74 0.49
CA LYS A 93 32.80 -31.95 -0.24
C LYS A 93 31.86 -31.58 -1.41
N ALA A 94 31.04 -30.53 -1.22
CA ALA A 94 30.08 -30.08 -2.19
C ALA A 94 30.64 -29.02 -3.16
N ALA A 95 31.84 -28.47 -2.93
CA ALA A 95 32.40 -27.35 -3.70
C ALA A 95 32.36 -27.56 -5.22
N GLY A 96 32.52 -28.78 -5.70
CA GLY A 96 32.50 -29.13 -7.12
C GLY A 96 31.11 -29.18 -7.78
N ILE A 97 30.03 -29.20 -6.99
CA ILE A 97 28.64 -29.30 -7.49
C ILE A 97 27.84 -28.02 -7.27
N ILE A 98 28.37 -27.08 -6.49
CA ILE A 98 27.70 -25.79 -6.30
C ILE A 98 27.59 -25.07 -7.65
N HIS A 99 26.37 -24.66 -8.03
CA HIS A 99 26.12 -23.94 -9.27
C HIS A 99 26.29 -24.77 -10.55
N LEU A 100 26.15 -26.08 -10.48
CA LEU A 100 26.35 -26.98 -11.61
C LEU A 100 25.37 -26.68 -12.76
N GLY A 101 25.87 -26.47 -13.97
CA GLY A 101 25.06 -26.12 -15.15
C GLY A 101 24.43 -24.73 -15.16
N ALA A 102 24.45 -24.02 -14.05
CA ALA A 102 23.78 -22.74 -13.90
C ALA A 102 24.62 -21.54 -14.39
N THR A 103 23.96 -20.40 -14.57
CA THR A 103 24.60 -19.09 -14.77
C THR A 103 24.24 -18.17 -13.60
N SER A 104 24.93 -17.03 -13.44
CA SER A 104 24.71 -16.11 -12.34
C SER A 104 23.25 -15.70 -12.18
N CYS A 105 22.52 -15.47 -13.27
CA CYS A 105 21.12 -15.10 -13.24
C CYS A 105 20.20 -16.20 -12.67
N TYR A 106 20.67 -17.45 -12.55
CA TYR A 106 19.92 -18.48 -11.83
C TYR A 106 19.66 -18.08 -10.38
N VAL A 107 20.68 -17.60 -9.67
CA VAL A 107 20.51 -17.18 -8.28
C VAL A 107 20.03 -15.72 -8.17
N ASP A 108 20.53 -14.80 -8.99
CA ASP A 108 20.14 -13.39 -8.93
C ASP A 108 18.64 -13.23 -9.22
N ASP A 109 18.18 -13.69 -10.38
CA ASP A 109 16.82 -13.50 -10.84
C ASP A 109 15.78 -14.27 -10.01
N ASN A 110 16.09 -15.52 -9.63
CA ASN A 110 15.19 -16.27 -8.76
C ASN A 110 15.12 -15.65 -7.35
N THR A 111 16.21 -15.13 -6.83
CA THR A 111 16.22 -14.44 -5.54
C THR A 111 15.40 -13.16 -5.58
N ASP A 112 15.54 -12.33 -6.61
CA ASP A 112 14.75 -11.11 -6.76
C ASP A 112 13.25 -11.41 -6.80
N LEU A 113 12.83 -12.43 -7.55
CA LEU A 113 11.42 -12.87 -7.60
C LEU A 113 10.93 -13.39 -6.25
N LEU A 114 11.75 -14.15 -5.52
CA LEU A 114 11.42 -14.65 -4.18
C LEU A 114 11.36 -13.51 -3.15
N GLN A 115 12.25 -12.51 -3.24
CA GLN A 115 12.20 -11.30 -2.41
C GLN A 115 10.91 -10.53 -2.64
N MET A 116 10.56 -10.26 -3.91
CA MET A 116 9.31 -9.58 -4.25
C MET A 116 8.08 -10.35 -3.73
N ARG A 117 8.06 -11.68 -3.85
CA ARG A 117 6.98 -12.51 -3.29
C ARG A 117 6.88 -12.40 -1.77
N ALA A 118 8.02 -12.45 -1.07
CA ALA A 118 8.06 -12.33 0.39
C ALA A 118 7.61 -10.94 0.85
N ALA A 119 8.08 -9.90 0.17
CA ALA A 119 7.71 -8.52 0.44
C ALA A 119 6.23 -8.23 0.15
N LEU A 120 5.67 -8.73 -0.96
CA LEU A 120 4.24 -8.63 -1.25
C LEU A 120 3.38 -9.35 -0.19
N LYS A 121 3.83 -10.51 0.33
CA LYS A 121 3.14 -11.19 1.44
C LYS A 121 3.13 -10.35 2.72
N LEU A 122 4.24 -9.67 3.03
CA LEU A 122 4.32 -8.77 4.17
C LEU A 122 3.38 -7.58 3.98
N LEU A 123 3.44 -6.90 2.83
CA LEU A 123 2.55 -5.78 2.51
C LEU A 123 1.07 -6.17 2.51
N ARG A 124 0.73 -7.40 2.07
CA ARG A 124 -0.65 -7.91 2.16
C ARG A 124 -1.16 -7.89 3.60
N GLY A 125 -0.34 -8.36 4.53
CA GLY A 125 -0.68 -8.35 5.96
C GLY A 125 -0.87 -6.93 6.51
N GLU A 126 -0.02 -5.99 6.11
CA GLU A 126 -0.10 -4.59 6.50
C GLU A 126 -1.31 -3.88 5.88
N LEU A 127 -1.61 -4.16 4.62
CA LEU A 127 -2.79 -3.64 3.94
C LEU A 127 -4.09 -4.14 4.60
N LEU A 128 -4.13 -5.42 4.98
CA LEU A 128 -5.23 -5.97 5.78
C LEU A 128 -5.37 -5.26 7.13
N ALA A 129 -4.26 -4.87 7.78
CA ALA A 129 -4.30 -4.11 9.03
C ALA A 129 -4.83 -2.68 8.84
N VAL A 130 -4.61 -2.04 7.69
CA VAL A 130 -5.22 -0.75 7.33
C VAL A 130 -6.72 -0.92 7.09
N ILE A 131 -7.12 -1.94 6.34
CA ILE A 131 -8.53 -2.27 6.06
C ILE A 131 -9.28 -2.55 7.37
N ASP A 132 -8.70 -3.34 8.27
CA ASP A 132 -9.26 -3.64 9.59
C ASP A 132 -9.47 -2.36 10.43
N ALA A 133 -8.43 -1.53 10.56
CA ALA A 133 -8.51 -0.26 11.26
C ALA A 133 -9.56 0.70 10.68
N LEU A 134 -9.64 0.80 9.35
CA LEU A 134 -10.65 1.62 8.67
C LEU A 134 -12.06 1.06 8.85
N SER A 135 -12.22 -0.28 8.90
CA SER A 135 -13.52 -0.90 9.13
C SER A 135 -14.08 -0.58 10.53
N GLU A 136 -13.21 -0.64 11.55
CA GLU A 136 -13.56 -0.25 12.92
C GLU A 136 -13.89 1.24 13.01
N PHE A 137 -13.09 2.09 12.35
CA PHE A 137 -13.34 3.53 12.30
C PHE A 137 -14.68 3.84 11.60
N ALA A 138 -14.93 3.25 10.44
CA ALA A 138 -16.16 3.47 9.68
C ALA A 138 -17.41 3.00 10.44
N ALA A 139 -17.33 1.85 11.13
CA ALA A 139 -18.41 1.33 11.96
C ALA A 139 -18.72 2.25 13.14
N ARG A 140 -17.70 2.71 13.85
CA ARG A 140 -17.84 3.62 14.99
C ARG A 140 -18.45 4.95 14.61
N GLU A 141 -18.10 5.49 13.46
CA GLU A 141 -18.53 6.80 12.99
C GLU A 141 -19.67 6.73 11.95
N ALA A 142 -20.35 5.58 11.83
CA ALA A 142 -21.40 5.36 10.82
C ALA A 142 -22.52 6.39 10.91
N ASP A 143 -22.87 6.81 12.12
CA ASP A 143 -23.96 7.73 12.40
C ASP A 143 -23.51 9.17 12.70
N THR A 144 -22.21 9.47 12.65
CA THR A 144 -21.65 10.79 12.95
C THR A 144 -21.84 11.73 11.75
N PRO A 145 -22.77 12.71 11.80
CA PRO A 145 -23.01 13.61 10.68
C PRO A 145 -21.85 14.56 10.46
N THR A 146 -21.56 14.85 9.20
CA THR A 146 -20.58 15.86 8.80
C THR A 146 -20.98 16.47 7.47
N LEU A 147 -20.46 17.66 7.19
CA LEU A 147 -20.67 18.31 5.91
C LEU A 147 -19.88 17.60 4.82
N ALA A 148 -20.50 17.28 3.68
CA ALA A 148 -19.77 16.83 2.52
C ALA A 148 -19.22 18.01 1.71
N TRP A 149 -18.13 17.75 0.98
CA TRP A 149 -17.43 18.75 0.20
C TRP A 149 -17.32 18.28 -1.25
N THR A 150 -17.96 19.03 -2.16
CA THR A 150 -17.80 18.87 -3.61
C THR A 150 -17.18 20.12 -4.18
N HIS A 151 -16.19 19.99 -5.05
CA HIS A 151 -15.39 21.13 -5.55
C HIS A 151 -14.76 21.96 -4.41
N PHE A 152 -14.56 21.33 -3.25
CA PHE A 152 -14.14 21.94 -2.00
C PHE A 152 -15.09 23.08 -1.52
N GLN A 153 -16.35 22.99 -1.91
CA GLN A 153 -17.45 23.82 -1.43
C GLN A 153 -18.40 22.94 -0.60
N ALA A 154 -19.05 23.55 0.37
CA ALA A 154 -20.07 22.90 1.18
C ALA A 154 -21.17 22.29 0.30
N ALA A 155 -21.53 21.05 0.59
CA ALA A 155 -22.58 20.32 -0.09
C ALA A 155 -23.50 19.66 0.93
N GLN A 156 -24.39 18.77 0.46
CA GLN A 156 -25.29 18.06 1.37
C GLN A 156 -24.53 17.28 2.44
N PRO A 157 -25.11 17.14 3.65
CA PRO A 157 -24.49 16.33 4.72
C PRO A 157 -24.30 14.86 4.34
N THR A 158 -23.30 14.25 4.97
CA THR A 158 -23.01 12.82 4.94
C THR A 158 -22.66 12.36 6.35
N THR A 159 -22.06 11.18 6.49
CA THR A 159 -21.46 10.75 7.76
C THR A 159 -19.96 10.51 7.64
N VAL A 160 -19.25 10.63 8.76
CA VAL A 160 -17.82 10.34 8.84
C VAL A 160 -17.53 8.88 8.44
N GLY A 161 -18.38 7.95 8.89
CA GLY A 161 -18.28 6.54 8.52
C GLY A 161 -18.44 6.32 7.02
N LYS A 162 -19.42 6.99 6.39
CA LYS A 162 -19.61 6.91 4.93
C LYS A 162 -18.41 7.46 4.16
N ARG A 163 -17.80 8.55 4.63
CA ARG A 163 -16.55 9.07 4.04
C ARG A 163 -15.43 8.06 4.15
N ALA A 164 -15.29 7.38 5.30
CA ALA A 164 -14.27 6.36 5.49
C ALA A 164 -14.44 5.14 4.58
N THR A 165 -15.69 4.78 4.20
CA THR A 165 -15.92 3.70 3.24
C THR A 165 -15.39 4.00 1.85
N LEU A 166 -15.21 5.26 1.46
CA LEU A 166 -14.58 5.63 0.19
C LEU A 166 -13.08 5.22 0.19
N TRP A 167 -12.37 5.53 1.28
CA TRP A 167 -10.97 5.11 1.43
C TRP A 167 -10.84 3.60 1.53
N LEU A 168 -11.76 2.98 2.27
CA LEU A 168 -11.78 1.52 2.47
C LEU A 168 -11.98 0.76 1.16
N GLN A 169 -12.85 1.27 0.28
CA GLN A 169 -13.07 0.70 -1.05
C GLN A 169 -11.80 0.71 -1.89
N ASP A 170 -11.05 1.81 -1.90
CA ASP A 170 -9.80 1.92 -2.65
C ASP A 170 -8.77 0.87 -2.17
N PHE A 171 -8.60 0.71 -0.85
CA PHE A 171 -7.70 -0.30 -0.29
C PHE A 171 -8.17 -1.76 -0.54
N LEU A 172 -9.47 -2.02 -0.64
CA LEU A 172 -9.97 -3.34 -1.03
C LEU A 172 -9.61 -3.67 -2.49
N LEU A 173 -9.72 -2.70 -3.40
CA LEU A 173 -9.29 -2.85 -4.80
C LEU A 173 -7.78 -3.13 -4.89
N ASP A 174 -6.97 -2.43 -4.07
CA ASP A 174 -5.53 -2.68 -3.99
C ASP A 174 -5.21 -4.07 -3.46
N LEU A 175 -5.94 -4.55 -2.45
CA LEU A 175 -5.77 -5.90 -1.91
C LEU A 175 -6.06 -6.97 -2.96
N GLU A 176 -7.14 -6.83 -3.71
CA GLU A 176 -7.50 -7.73 -4.81
C GLU A 176 -6.38 -7.77 -5.86
N ARG A 177 -5.85 -6.60 -6.23
CA ARG A 177 -4.76 -6.49 -7.21
C ARG A 177 -3.47 -7.11 -6.71
N LEU A 178 -3.12 -6.85 -5.44
CA LEU A 178 -1.93 -7.44 -4.81
C LEU A 178 -2.01 -8.96 -4.77
N GLU A 179 -3.14 -9.51 -4.34
CA GLU A 179 -3.33 -10.97 -4.25
C GLU A 179 -3.29 -11.63 -5.62
N ALA A 180 -3.88 -11.01 -6.64
CA ALA A 180 -3.82 -11.50 -8.01
C ALA A 180 -2.38 -11.52 -8.55
N GLU A 181 -1.59 -10.48 -8.26
CA GLU A 181 -0.19 -10.43 -8.68
C GLU A 181 0.66 -11.46 -7.93
N LEU A 182 0.50 -11.56 -6.61
CA LEU A 182 1.19 -12.55 -5.77
C LEU A 182 0.91 -13.99 -6.23
N ALA A 183 -0.31 -14.29 -6.63
CA ALA A 183 -0.68 -15.62 -7.14
C ALA A 183 -0.01 -15.97 -8.47
N ARG A 184 0.24 -14.98 -9.32
CA ARG A 184 0.81 -15.15 -10.67
C ARG A 184 2.32 -15.07 -10.72
N LEU A 185 2.97 -14.41 -9.75
CA LEU A 185 4.40 -14.16 -9.78
C LEU A 185 5.19 -15.48 -9.74
N PRO A 186 5.89 -15.89 -10.83
CA PRO A 186 6.63 -17.15 -10.91
C PRO A 186 8.03 -17.00 -10.33
N ILE A 187 8.83 -18.09 -10.36
CA ILE A 187 10.28 -18.00 -10.39
C ILE A 187 10.80 -18.10 -11.83
N SER A 188 12.08 -17.72 -12.05
CA SER A 188 12.71 -17.80 -13.38
C SER A 188 12.98 -19.25 -13.79
N GLY A 189 13.37 -20.11 -12.85
CA GLY A 189 13.82 -21.48 -13.12
C GLY A 189 15.25 -21.55 -13.63
N CYS A 190 15.59 -22.62 -14.35
CA CYS A 190 16.91 -22.95 -14.86
C CYS A 190 17.05 -22.64 -16.35
N LYS A 191 17.19 -21.38 -16.74
CA LYS A 191 17.15 -20.96 -18.16
C LYS A 191 18.51 -21.04 -18.89
N GLY A 192 19.63 -20.98 -18.15
CA GLY A 192 20.96 -20.95 -18.75
C GLY A 192 21.34 -19.60 -19.35
N ALA A 193 22.45 -19.56 -20.08
CA ALA A 193 23.08 -18.32 -20.52
C ALA A 193 22.27 -17.51 -21.55
N THR A 194 21.38 -18.15 -22.29
CA THR A 194 20.56 -17.54 -23.36
C THR A 194 19.10 -17.98 -23.33
N GLY A 195 18.67 -18.58 -22.23
CA GLY A 195 17.29 -19.06 -22.07
C GLY A 195 17.03 -20.44 -22.69
N THR A 196 18.02 -21.10 -23.27
CA THR A 196 17.90 -22.39 -24.00
C THR A 196 18.12 -23.60 -23.10
N ALA A 197 18.53 -23.42 -21.84
CA ALA A 197 18.93 -24.47 -20.91
C ALA A 197 20.00 -25.45 -21.48
N ALA A 198 20.81 -25.00 -22.43
CA ALA A 198 21.76 -25.86 -23.16
C ALA A 198 22.76 -26.57 -22.25
N SER A 199 23.27 -25.91 -21.19
CA SER A 199 24.18 -26.52 -20.22
C SER A 199 23.51 -27.68 -19.43
N PHE A 200 22.25 -27.49 -19.02
CA PHE A 200 21.49 -28.54 -18.34
C PHE A 200 21.18 -29.69 -19.28
N LEU A 201 20.82 -29.40 -20.56
CA LEU A 201 20.58 -30.42 -21.56
C LEU A 201 21.84 -31.26 -21.79
N ALA A 202 23.03 -30.64 -21.82
CA ALA A 202 24.29 -31.34 -21.91
C ALA A 202 24.57 -32.22 -20.68
N LEU A 203 24.32 -31.73 -19.45
CA LEU A 203 24.44 -32.50 -18.21
C LEU A 203 23.57 -33.75 -18.20
N PHE A 204 22.34 -33.67 -18.69
CA PHE A 204 21.40 -34.77 -18.84
C PHE A 204 21.54 -35.53 -20.16
N ARG A 205 22.65 -35.36 -20.90
CA ARG A 205 22.96 -36.09 -22.13
C ARG A 205 21.90 -36.03 -23.23
N GLY A 206 21.25 -34.87 -23.33
CA GLY A 206 20.19 -34.61 -24.33
C GLY A 206 18.79 -34.96 -23.88
N ASP A 207 18.57 -35.36 -22.62
CA ASP A 207 17.26 -35.67 -22.07
C ASP A 207 16.48 -34.40 -21.73
N ALA A 208 15.65 -33.95 -22.64
CA ALA A 208 14.86 -32.73 -22.48
C ALA A 208 13.76 -32.88 -21.38
N GLU A 209 13.23 -34.07 -21.15
CA GLU A 209 12.22 -34.30 -20.12
C GLU A 209 12.80 -34.06 -18.72
N LYS A 210 14.05 -34.49 -18.50
CA LYS A 210 14.76 -34.22 -17.24
C LYS A 210 15.00 -32.72 -17.03
N VAL A 211 15.33 -31.98 -18.06
CA VAL A 211 15.52 -30.51 -17.96
C VAL A 211 14.21 -29.83 -17.57
N LEU A 212 13.09 -30.19 -18.17
CA LEU A 212 11.77 -29.67 -17.78
C LEU A 212 11.37 -30.07 -16.35
N ALA A 213 11.66 -31.32 -15.97
CA ALA A 213 11.43 -31.82 -14.61
C ALA A 213 12.31 -31.08 -13.57
N LEU A 214 13.54 -30.69 -13.93
CA LEU A 214 14.44 -29.94 -13.07
C LEU A 214 13.82 -28.59 -12.65
N GLU A 215 13.31 -27.81 -13.61
CA GLU A 215 12.64 -26.54 -13.31
C GLU A 215 11.47 -26.69 -12.35
N LYS A 216 10.61 -27.69 -12.61
CA LYS A 216 9.45 -27.97 -11.77
C LYS A 216 9.86 -28.33 -10.34
N LYS A 217 10.85 -29.20 -10.16
CA LYS A 217 11.35 -29.62 -8.86
C LYS A 217 11.94 -28.44 -8.07
N ILE A 218 12.69 -27.55 -8.71
CA ILE A 218 13.22 -26.35 -8.07
C ILE A 218 12.07 -25.42 -7.61
N ALA A 219 11.06 -25.21 -8.45
CA ALA A 219 9.91 -24.39 -8.10
C ALA A 219 9.17 -24.97 -6.87
N GLU A 220 8.94 -26.27 -6.85
CA GLU A 220 8.31 -26.99 -5.73
C GLU A 220 9.13 -26.83 -4.44
N LYS A 221 10.46 -27.04 -4.50
CA LYS A 221 11.37 -26.89 -3.35
C LYS A 221 11.41 -25.44 -2.82
N MET A 222 11.29 -24.46 -3.71
CA MET A 222 11.23 -23.03 -3.34
C MET A 222 9.82 -22.55 -2.95
N GLY A 223 8.83 -23.45 -2.95
CA GLY A 223 7.45 -23.13 -2.54
C GLY A 223 6.72 -22.17 -3.49
N VAL A 224 7.07 -22.22 -4.79
CA VAL A 224 6.45 -21.39 -5.83
C VAL A 224 5.78 -22.29 -6.87
N PRO A 225 4.53 -22.00 -7.26
CA PRO A 225 3.76 -22.93 -8.09
C PRO A 225 4.29 -23.08 -9.51
N ASN A 226 4.95 -22.03 -10.06
CA ASN A 226 5.29 -21.98 -11.48
C ASN A 226 6.67 -21.38 -11.73
N CYS A 227 7.32 -21.86 -12.80
CA CYS A 227 8.43 -21.17 -13.47
C CYS A 227 7.91 -20.35 -14.64
N ILE A 228 8.62 -19.28 -15.01
CA ILE A 228 8.36 -18.57 -16.25
C ILE A 228 8.59 -19.52 -17.44
N PRO A 229 7.66 -19.62 -18.39
CA PRO A 229 7.79 -20.63 -19.47
C PRO A 229 8.94 -20.33 -20.44
N VAL A 230 9.18 -19.07 -20.76
CA VAL A 230 10.22 -18.63 -21.70
C VAL A 230 10.95 -17.41 -21.14
N ALA A 231 12.28 -17.43 -21.20
CA ALA A 231 13.11 -16.30 -20.81
C ALA A 231 14.36 -16.23 -21.72
N GLY A 232 15.07 -15.10 -21.70
CA GLY A 232 16.45 -15.02 -22.12
C GLY A 232 17.38 -15.53 -21.01
N GLN A 233 18.51 -14.89 -20.79
CA GLN A 233 19.32 -15.14 -19.61
C GLN A 233 18.60 -14.68 -18.34
N THR A 234 17.79 -13.63 -18.44
CA THR A 234 17.00 -13.05 -17.38
C THR A 234 15.51 -13.22 -17.66
N TYR A 235 14.70 -13.18 -16.59
CA TYR A 235 13.25 -13.07 -16.77
C TYR A 235 12.87 -11.69 -17.32
N THR A 236 11.70 -11.60 -17.95
CA THR A 236 11.19 -10.32 -18.46
C THR A 236 11.00 -9.31 -17.33
N ARG A 237 11.64 -8.15 -17.41
CA ARG A 237 11.51 -7.04 -16.45
C ARG A 237 10.09 -6.44 -16.42
N LYS A 238 9.21 -6.94 -17.29
CA LYS A 238 7.77 -6.66 -17.25
C LYS A 238 7.13 -7.10 -15.93
N LEU A 239 7.65 -8.16 -15.29
CA LEU A 239 7.18 -8.60 -13.96
C LEU A 239 7.48 -7.55 -12.89
N ASP A 240 8.66 -6.93 -12.92
CA ASP A 240 8.99 -5.84 -12.00
C ASP A 240 8.00 -4.68 -12.16
N SER A 241 7.70 -4.30 -13.40
CA SER A 241 6.73 -3.23 -13.68
C SER A 241 5.33 -3.57 -13.18
N PHE A 242 4.89 -4.82 -13.26
CA PHE A 242 3.59 -5.24 -12.73
C PHE A 242 3.56 -5.18 -11.21
N VAL A 243 4.60 -5.65 -10.52
CA VAL A 243 4.73 -5.54 -9.07
C VAL A 243 4.74 -4.07 -8.65
N MET A 244 5.52 -3.22 -9.33
CA MET A 244 5.58 -1.79 -9.03
C MET A 244 4.26 -1.06 -9.24
N ASN A 245 3.44 -1.49 -10.20
CA ASN A 245 2.10 -0.95 -10.37
C ASN A 245 1.16 -1.28 -9.20
N VAL A 246 1.33 -2.45 -8.56
CA VAL A 246 0.61 -2.78 -7.31
C VAL A 246 1.03 -1.83 -6.20
N LEU A 247 2.33 -1.62 -5.99
CA LEU A 247 2.83 -0.70 -4.96
C LEU A 247 2.37 0.74 -5.22
N SER A 248 2.38 1.16 -6.49
CA SER A 248 1.89 2.48 -6.91
C SER A 248 0.39 2.65 -6.62
N GLY A 249 -0.44 1.62 -6.83
CA GLY A 249 -1.86 1.62 -6.50
C GLY A 249 -2.07 1.88 -5.00
N ILE A 250 -1.44 1.09 -4.15
CA ILE A 250 -1.49 1.23 -2.69
C ILE A 250 -1.07 2.65 -2.26
N ALA A 251 0.02 3.17 -2.84
CA ALA A 251 0.50 4.51 -2.54
C ALA A 251 -0.50 5.61 -2.95
N GLN A 252 -1.23 5.44 -4.06
CA GLN A 252 -2.28 6.36 -4.50
C GLN A 252 -3.45 6.40 -3.51
N SER A 253 -3.96 5.24 -3.10
CA SER A 253 -5.04 5.12 -2.11
C SER A 253 -4.64 5.75 -0.77
N ALA A 254 -3.43 5.47 -0.30
CA ALA A 254 -2.89 6.05 0.91
C ALA A 254 -2.74 7.57 0.84
N ALA A 255 -2.23 8.10 -0.28
CA ALA A 255 -2.10 9.54 -0.50
C ALA A 255 -3.46 10.24 -0.55
N LYS A 256 -4.47 9.62 -1.16
CA LYS A 256 -5.84 10.13 -1.21
C LYS A 256 -6.43 10.23 0.19
N MET A 257 -6.38 9.17 0.98
CA MET A 257 -6.84 9.16 2.37
C MET A 257 -6.10 10.21 3.21
N ALA A 258 -4.78 10.24 3.16
CA ALA A 258 -3.97 11.18 3.93
C ALA A 258 -4.21 12.64 3.53
N THR A 259 -4.47 12.92 2.26
CA THR A 259 -4.83 14.26 1.77
C THR A 259 -6.17 14.69 2.34
N ASP A 260 -7.20 13.85 2.27
CA ASP A 260 -8.50 14.14 2.88
C ASP A 260 -8.37 14.42 4.37
N MET A 261 -7.63 13.58 5.12
CA MET A 261 -7.40 13.78 6.54
C MET A 261 -6.69 15.11 6.84
N ARG A 262 -5.73 15.53 6.02
CA ARG A 262 -5.08 16.85 6.16
C ARG A 262 -6.06 18.00 5.95
N LEU A 263 -6.95 17.89 4.96
CA LEU A 263 -7.99 18.88 4.70
C LEU A 263 -9.01 18.94 5.86
N LEU A 264 -9.41 17.78 6.40
CA LEU A 264 -10.30 17.70 7.56
C LEU A 264 -9.64 18.21 8.85
N ALA A 265 -8.33 18.02 9.02
CA ALA A 265 -7.57 18.62 10.11
C ALA A 265 -7.49 20.16 9.99
N HIS A 266 -7.37 20.68 8.76
CA HIS A 266 -7.49 22.13 8.53
C HIS A 266 -8.85 22.68 8.97
N LEU A 267 -9.94 21.93 8.71
CA LEU A 267 -11.29 22.24 9.17
C LEU A 267 -11.49 21.99 10.68
N ARG A 268 -10.49 21.44 11.37
CA ARG A 268 -10.54 21.04 12.79
C ARG A 268 -11.60 19.98 13.08
N GLU A 269 -12.01 19.21 12.09
CA GLU A 269 -13.01 18.13 12.24
C GLU A 269 -12.41 16.84 12.75
N LEU A 270 -11.12 16.63 12.52
CA LEU A 270 -10.35 15.51 13.06
C LEU A 270 -8.87 15.86 13.25
N ASP A 271 -8.17 15.07 14.07
CA ASP A 271 -6.72 15.07 14.22
C ASP A 271 -6.16 13.66 14.10
N GLU A 272 -4.95 13.54 13.52
CA GLU A 272 -4.15 12.31 13.64
C GLU A 272 -3.67 12.10 15.10
N PRO A 273 -3.21 10.89 15.49
CA PRO A 273 -2.71 10.65 16.83
C PRO A 273 -1.51 11.58 17.15
N PHE A 274 -1.54 12.08 18.38
CA PHE A 274 -0.52 13.00 18.90
C PHE A 274 -0.04 12.46 20.25
N GLU A 275 1.26 12.17 20.36
CA GLU A 275 1.86 11.62 21.58
C GLU A 275 1.94 12.69 22.68
N ALA A 276 1.94 12.25 23.95
CA ALA A 276 1.90 13.17 25.10
C ALA A 276 3.10 14.16 25.13
N GLU A 277 4.27 13.71 24.70
CA GLU A 277 5.50 14.51 24.66
C GLU A 277 5.82 15.05 23.25
N GLN A 278 4.97 14.79 22.26
CA GLN A 278 5.19 15.23 20.90
C GLN A 278 5.09 16.76 20.79
N VAL A 279 6.07 17.36 20.10
CA VAL A 279 6.06 18.79 19.78
C VAL A 279 5.59 18.99 18.34
N GLY A 280 4.45 19.64 18.16
CA GLY A 280 3.88 19.89 16.83
C GLY A 280 4.50 21.08 16.10
N SER A 281 5.06 22.04 16.86
CA SER A 281 5.71 23.23 16.32
C SER A 281 6.68 23.80 17.34
N SER A 282 7.87 24.16 16.91
CA SER A 282 8.89 24.81 17.75
C SER A 282 8.53 26.26 18.14
N ALA A 283 7.67 26.90 17.37
CA ALA A 283 7.28 28.32 17.59
C ALA A 283 5.89 28.45 18.21
N MET A 284 4.96 27.52 17.92
CA MET A 284 3.56 27.58 18.36
C MET A 284 3.20 26.30 19.05
N ALA A 285 3.34 26.25 20.38
CA ALA A 285 3.20 25.05 21.19
C ALA A 285 1.85 24.33 21.08
N TYR A 286 0.77 25.06 20.78
CA TYR A 286 -0.58 24.51 20.60
C TYR A 286 -0.85 23.92 19.22
N LYS A 287 0.05 24.16 18.25
CA LYS A 287 -0.17 23.77 16.84
C LYS A 287 0.06 22.28 16.65
N ARG A 288 -0.96 21.58 16.19
CA ARG A 288 -0.92 20.16 15.84
C ARG A 288 -0.89 20.01 14.33
N ASN A 289 0.29 19.69 13.79
CA ASN A 289 0.44 19.47 12.36
C ASN A 289 0.15 18.00 12.03
N PRO A 290 -0.53 17.69 10.92
CA PRO A 290 -0.79 16.31 10.47
C PRO A 290 0.47 15.69 9.82
N MET A 291 1.56 15.57 10.60
CA MET A 291 2.89 15.21 10.09
C MET A 291 2.96 13.78 9.56
N ARG A 292 2.16 12.85 10.12
CA ARG A 292 2.10 11.46 9.65
C ARG A 292 1.41 11.39 8.29
N CYS A 293 0.29 12.09 8.13
CA CYS A 293 -0.39 12.21 6.83
C CYS A 293 0.47 12.94 5.78
N GLU A 294 1.23 13.97 6.17
CA GLU A 294 2.18 14.64 5.28
C GLU A 294 3.29 13.69 4.80
N ARG A 295 3.79 12.83 5.70
CA ARG A 295 4.78 11.81 5.39
C ARG A 295 4.21 10.73 4.45
N VAL A 296 2.99 10.26 4.69
CA VAL A 296 2.29 9.36 3.75
C VAL A 296 2.25 9.98 2.37
N CYS A 297 1.79 11.22 2.23
CA CYS A 297 1.72 11.91 0.94
C CYS A 297 3.10 12.04 0.27
N SER A 298 4.16 12.30 1.03
CA SER A 298 5.51 12.47 0.48
C SER A 298 6.12 11.15 0.01
N LEU A 299 6.01 10.08 0.80
CA LEU A 299 6.49 8.75 0.44
C LEU A 299 5.69 8.17 -0.74
N SER A 300 4.38 8.44 -0.79
CA SER A 300 3.53 7.99 -1.90
C SER A 300 3.98 8.59 -3.24
N ARG A 301 4.33 9.88 -3.28
CA ARG A 301 4.89 10.48 -4.52
C ARG A 301 6.16 9.79 -4.96
N TYR A 302 7.01 9.36 -4.02
CA TYR A 302 8.22 8.62 -4.32
C TYR A 302 7.89 7.29 -4.99
N VAL A 303 7.03 6.46 -4.37
CA VAL A 303 6.63 5.14 -4.90
C VAL A 303 5.97 5.25 -6.28
N VAL A 304 5.05 6.20 -6.46
CA VAL A 304 4.35 6.41 -7.75
C VAL A 304 5.34 6.73 -8.87
N ASN A 305 6.38 7.54 -8.61
CA ASN A 305 7.40 7.86 -9.60
C ASN A 305 8.34 6.68 -9.90
N LEU A 306 8.62 5.81 -8.92
CA LEU A 306 9.43 4.60 -9.15
C LEU A 306 8.74 3.59 -10.08
N ALA A 307 7.41 3.58 -10.18
CA ALA A 307 6.69 2.73 -11.12
C ALA A 307 7.03 3.06 -12.59
N ALA A 308 7.19 4.33 -12.93
CA ALA A 308 7.64 4.75 -14.26
C ALA A 308 9.05 4.23 -14.57
N ASN A 309 9.96 4.29 -13.59
CA ASN A 309 11.33 3.79 -13.74
C ASN A 309 11.37 2.30 -14.12
N THR A 310 10.54 1.46 -13.49
CA THR A 310 10.49 0.03 -13.84
C THR A 310 9.86 -0.24 -15.20
N ALA A 311 8.93 0.59 -15.65
CA ALA A 311 8.39 0.52 -17.00
C ALA A 311 9.46 0.87 -18.05
N ASP A 312 10.26 1.92 -17.80
CA ASP A 312 11.38 2.31 -18.66
C ASP A 312 12.43 1.20 -18.71
N THR A 313 12.79 0.61 -17.57
CA THR A 313 13.72 -0.52 -17.49
C THR A 313 13.20 -1.72 -18.31
N ALA A 314 11.91 -2.03 -18.22
CA ALA A 314 11.32 -3.15 -18.95
C ALA A 314 11.37 -2.95 -20.48
N MET A 315 11.14 -1.73 -20.96
CA MET A 315 11.09 -1.47 -22.42
C MET A 315 12.48 -1.28 -23.04
N THR A 316 13.51 -1.04 -22.23
CA THR A 316 14.89 -0.85 -22.72
C THR A 316 15.74 -2.11 -22.66
N GLN A 317 15.19 -3.24 -22.19
CA GLN A 317 15.87 -4.53 -22.29
C GLN A 317 16.00 -4.95 -23.76
N TRP A 318 17.13 -5.51 -24.14
CA TRP A 318 17.41 -5.91 -25.51
C TRP A 318 17.95 -7.33 -25.60
N LEU A 319 17.48 -8.04 -26.62
CA LEU A 319 17.86 -9.42 -26.92
C LEU A 319 17.73 -10.33 -25.66
N GLU A 320 18.70 -11.20 -25.41
CA GLU A 320 18.65 -12.15 -24.29
C GLU A 320 19.16 -11.58 -22.98
N ARG A 321 19.93 -10.49 -23.00
CA ARG A 321 20.49 -9.83 -21.79
C ARG A 321 21.10 -8.47 -22.13
N THR A 322 20.78 -7.48 -21.28
CA THR A 322 21.60 -6.29 -21.03
C THR A 322 21.89 -6.17 -19.53
N LEU A 323 22.91 -5.44 -19.10
CA LEU A 323 23.28 -5.28 -17.70
C LEU A 323 22.86 -3.92 -17.13
N ASP A 324 22.32 -3.03 -17.94
CA ASP A 324 21.95 -1.67 -17.54
C ASP A 324 20.80 -1.63 -16.51
N ASP A 325 20.01 -2.69 -16.42
CA ASP A 325 18.97 -2.89 -15.44
C ASP A 325 19.50 -3.12 -14.02
N SER A 326 20.68 -3.72 -13.88
CA SER A 326 21.18 -4.28 -12.62
C SER A 326 21.31 -3.23 -11.50
N ALA A 327 22.06 -2.16 -11.74
CA ALA A 327 22.26 -1.09 -10.75
C ALA A 327 20.94 -0.36 -10.45
N ASN A 328 20.12 -0.11 -11.47
CA ASN A 328 18.82 0.52 -11.33
C ASN A 328 17.87 -0.30 -10.44
N ARG A 329 17.73 -1.60 -10.70
CA ARG A 329 16.87 -2.51 -9.95
C ARG A 329 17.28 -2.67 -8.48
N ARG A 330 18.59 -2.67 -8.20
CA ARG A 330 19.14 -2.72 -6.83
C ARG A 330 18.71 -1.53 -5.96
N LEU A 331 18.35 -0.40 -6.56
CA LEU A 331 17.82 0.78 -5.89
C LEU A 331 16.29 0.76 -5.90
N THR A 332 15.70 0.68 -7.09
CA THR A 332 14.28 0.90 -7.31
C THR A 332 13.38 -0.09 -6.57
N LEU A 333 13.69 -1.38 -6.65
CA LEU A 333 12.84 -2.42 -6.05
C LEU A 333 12.85 -2.35 -4.51
N PRO A 334 14.03 -2.41 -3.83
CA PRO A 334 14.04 -2.32 -2.37
C PRO A 334 13.40 -1.03 -1.84
N GLU A 335 13.74 0.12 -2.43
CA GLU A 335 13.26 1.42 -1.95
C GLU A 335 11.74 1.56 -2.09
N ALA A 336 11.14 1.03 -3.15
CA ALA A 336 9.69 1.04 -3.33
C ALA A 336 8.97 0.20 -2.26
N PHE A 337 9.47 -0.99 -1.96
CA PHE A 337 8.91 -1.84 -0.91
C PHE A 337 9.08 -1.24 0.48
N LEU A 338 10.27 -0.72 0.80
CA LEU A 338 10.56 -0.04 2.07
C LEU A 338 9.66 1.19 2.27
N ALA A 339 9.44 1.97 1.21
CA ALA A 339 8.57 3.12 1.28
C ALA A 339 7.09 2.73 1.44
N CYS A 340 6.64 1.68 0.73
CA CYS A 340 5.27 1.20 0.81
C CYS A 340 4.94 0.60 2.19
N ASP A 341 5.86 -0.16 2.78
CA ASP A 341 5.79 -0.65 4.16
C ASP A 341 5.61 0.50 5.18
N ALA A 342 6.43 1.55 5.04
CA ALA A 342 6.30 2.74 5.88
C ALA A 342 4.95 3.45 5.70
N ILE A 343 4.45 3.55 4.46
CA ILE A 343 3.14 4.14 4.15
C ILE A 343 2.02 3.37 4.85
N LEU A 344 1.96 2.04 4.72
CA LEU A 344 0.91 1.22 5.31
C LEU A 344 0.97 1.23 6.84
N THR A 345 2.16 1.16 7.43
CA THR A 345 2.37 1.32 8.88
C THR A 345 1.82 2.65 9.39
N LEU A 346 2.11 3.75 8.70
CA LEU A 346 1.60 5.07 9.04
C LEU A 346 0.09 5.15 8.89
N CYS A 347 -0.48 4.63 7.79
CA CYS A 347 -1.93 4.62 7.57
C CYS A 347 -2.67 3.90 8.70
N ALA A 348 -2.24 2.69 9.06
CA ALA A 348 -2.85 1.94 10.16
C ALA A 348 -2.75 2.68 11.50
N ASN A 349 -1.61 3.31 11.79
CA ASN A 349 -1.41 4.09 12.99
C ASN A 349 -2.31 5.33 13.03
N VAL A 350 -2.37 6.09 11.94
CA VAL A 350 -3.21 7.31 11.83
C VAL A 350 -4.67 6.97 12.06
N VAL A 351 -5.19 5.95 11.38
CA VAL A 351 -6.61 5.56 11.47
C VAL A 351 -6.97 5.09 12.87
N ARG A 352 -6.14 4.23 13.49
CA ARG A 352 -6.41 3.71 14.86
C ARG A 352 -6.40 4.80 15.91
N GLY A 353 -5.55 5.80 15.78
CA GLY A 353 -5.40 6.90 16.73
C GLY A 353 -6.17 8.18 16.38
N CYS A 354 -6.87 8.20 15.26
CA CYS A 354 -7.62 9.36 14.77
C CYS A 354 -8.69 9.81 15.79
N LYS A 355 -8.73 11.10 16.08
CA LYS A 355 -9.73 11.73 16.92
C LYS A 355 -10.68 12.55 16.04
N VAL A 356 -11.97 12.29 16.20
CA VAL A 356 -13.06 13.02 15.52
C VAL A 356 -13.64 14.03 16.48
N TYR A 357 -14.03 15.21 15.98
CA TYR A 357 -14.60 16.30 16.76
C TYR A 357 -16.04 16.62 16.31
N PRO A 358 -17.06 15.85 16.77
CA PRO A 358 -18.44 16.00 16.32
C PRO A 358 -19.01 17.41 16.60
N ARG A 359 -18.56 18.08 17.66
CA ARG A 359 -19.03 19.45 17.99
C ARG A 359 -18.55 20.50 16.98
N VAL A 360 -17.37 20.29 16.38
CA VAL A 360 -16.88 21.17 15.30
C VAL A 360 -17.67 20.91 14.02
N MET A 361 -17.92 19.64 13.70
CA MET A 361 -18.77 19.27 12.56
C MET A 361 -20.17 19.83 12.69
N GLU A 362 -20.77 19.74 13.88
CA GLU A 362 -22.08 20.32 14.18
C GLU A 362 -22.11 21.84 13.96
N LYS A 363 -21.01 22.55 14.31
CA LYS A 363 -20.89 23.98 14.04
C LYS A 363 -20.91 24.27 12.54
N HIS A 364 -20.11 23.56 11.74
CA HIS A 364 -20.06 23.73 10.29
C HIS A 364 -21.43 23.39 9.65
N LEU A 365 -22.09 22.34 10.12
CA LEU A 365 -23.40 21.98 9.67
C LEU A 365 -24.43 23.10 9.97
N ARG A 366 -24.39 23.72 11.15
CA ARG A 366 -25.28 24.83 11.50
C ARG A 366 -25.12 26.06 10.62
N GLU A 367 -23.93 26.31 10.12
CA GLU A 367 -23.65 27.43 9.22
C GLU A 367 -24.26 27.20 7.83
N GLU A 368 -24.34 25.96 7.35
CA GLU A 368 -24.79 25.61 6.00
C GLU A 368 -26.24 25.08 5.93
N LEU A 369 -26.75 24.46 7.00
CA LEU A 369 -28.11 23.88 7.06
C LEU A 369 -29.21 24.87 6.70
N PRO A 370 -29.15 26.16 7.06
CA PRO A 370 -30.17 27.13 6.65
C PRO A 370 -30.40 27.18 5.15
N PHE A 371 -29.32 27.13 4.38
CA PHE A 371 -29.38 27.13 2.91
C PHE A 371 -29.84 25.77 2.36
N LEU A 372 -29.37 24.68 2.93
CA LEU A 372 -29.72 23.31 2.52
C LEU A 372 -31.19 22.99 2.82
N ALA A 373 -31.75 23.51 3.91
CA ALA A 373 -33.14 23.28 4.33
C ALA A 373 -34.15 24.06 3.51
N THR A 374 -33.75 25.04 2.69
CA THR A 374 -34.67 25.88 1.90
C THR A 374 -35.63 25.07 1.02
N GLU A 375 -35.16 23.96 0.45
CA GLU A 375 -36.01 23.07 -0.34
C GLU A 375 -37.09 22.41 0.51
N ASN A 376 -36.72 21.88 1.69
CA ASN A 376 -37.68 21.26 2.61
C ASN A 376 -38.70 22.27 3.12
N ILE A 377 -38.28 23.48 3.43
CA ILE A 377 -39.13 24.59 3.84
C ILE A 377 -40.12 24.95 2.72
N LEU A 378 -39.60 25.09 1.47
CA LEU A 378 -40.42 25.34 0.30
C LEU A 378 -41.49 24.27 0.09
N MET A 379 -41.06 23.00 0.05
CA MET A 379 -41.98 21.88 -0.20
C MET A 379 -43.05 21.74 0.88
N ARG A 380 -42.71 22.01 2.14
CA ARG A 380 -43.68 22.02 3.23
C ARG A 380 -44.74 23.14 3.04
N ALA A 381 -44.30 24.36 2.76
CA ALA A 381 -45.23 25.49 2.55
C ALA A 381 -46.14 25.25 1.34
N VAL A 382 -45.63 24.72 0.25
CA VAL A 382 -46.40 24.30 -0.92
C VAL A 382 -47.44 23.23 -0.56
N SER A 383 -47.12 22.29 0.31
CA SER A 383 -48.07 21.27 0.78
C SER A 383 -49.22 21.85 1.61
N LEU A 384 -49.05 23.05 2.14
CA LEU A 384 -50.07 23.81 2.88
C LEU A 384 -50.91 24.73 1.96
N GLY A 385 -50.61 24.77 0.65
CA GLY A 385 -51.40 25.45 -0.35
C GLY A 385 -50.78 26.72 -0.94
N GLU A 386 -49.55 27.04 -0.58
CA GLU A 386 -48.85 28.25 -1.06
C GLU A 386 -48.31 28.09 -2.48
N ASP A 387 -48.10 29.21 -3.19
CA ASP A 387 -47.57 29.25 -4.53
C ASP A 387 -46.04 28.96 -4.53
N ARG A 388 -45.67 27.89 -5.20
CA ARG A 388 -44.27 27.44 -5.28
C ARG A 388 -43.35 28.49 -5.90
N GLN A 389 -43.79 29.24 -6.90
CA GLN A 389 -42.93 30.17 -7.63
C GLN A 389 -42.67 31.45 -6.80
N GLU A 390 -43.71 31.93 -6.13
CA GLU A 390 -43.59 33.08 -5.22
C GLU A 390 -42.67 32.76 -4.04
N LEU A 391 -42.83 31.58 -3.43
CA LEU A 391 -41.99 31.16 -2.31
C LEU A 391 -40.54 30.93 -2.75
N HIS A 392 -40.33 30.34 -3.93
CA HIS A 392 -38.98 30.12 -4.45
C HIS A 392 -38.26 31.45 -4.69
N GLU A 393 -38.96 32.47 -5.22
CA GLU A 393 -38.37 33.81 -5.44
C GLU A 393 -38.06 34.48 -4.10
N ALA A 394 -38.93 34.35 -3.10
CA ALA A 394 -38.65 34.87 -1.76
C ALA A 394 -37.40 34.22 -1.15
N ILE A 395 -37.30 32.90 -1.20
CA ILE A 395 -36.11 32.16 -0.73
C ILE A 395 -34.84 32.63 -1.46
N ARG A 396 -34.92 32.80 -2.78
CA ARG A 396 -33.80 33.30 -3.57
C ARG A 396 -33.31 34.66 -3.10
N GLN A 397 -34.24 35.60 -2.90
CA GLN A 397 -33.92 36.97 -2.43
C GLN A 397 -33.33 36.96 -1.02
N TYR A 398 -33.87 36.18 -0.09
CA TYR A 398 -33.37 36.06 1.28
C TYR A 398 -31.97 35.39 1.30
N SER A 399 -31.77 34.35 0.49
CA SER A 399 -30.47 33.64 0.38
C SER A 399 -29.38 34.53 -0.20
N VAL A 400 -29.71 35.32 -1.26
CA VAL A 400 -28.73 36.27 -1.84
C VAL A 400 -28.34 37.33 -0.83
N ARG A 401 -29.32 37.94 -0.16
CA ARG A 401 -29.08 38.95 0.87
C ARG A 401 -28.22 38.40 2.00
N THR A 402 -28.56 37.22 2.53
CA THR A 402 -27.77 36.57 3.58
C THR A 402 -26.34 36.29 3.13
N ALA A 403 -26.17 35.79 1.89
CA ALA A 403 -24.84 35.53 1.35
C ALA A 403 -23.99 36.83 1.18
N GLU A 404 -24.64 37.95 0.85
CA GLU A 404 -23.99 39.28 0.81
C GLU A 404 -23.60 39.76 2.21
N ASP A 405 -24.46 39.62 3.20
CA ASP A 405 -24.17 39.98 4.60
C ASP A 405 -22.98 39.20 5.13
N ILE A 406 -22.93 37.89 4.89
CA ILE A 406 -21.81 37.02 5.28
C ILE A 406 -20.53 37.41 4.54
N LYS A 407 -20.57 37.53 3.20
CA LYS A 407 -19.35 37.65 2.38
C LYS A 407 -18.78 39.06 2.31
N LEU A 408 -19.67 40.10 2.29
CA LEU A 408 -19.22 41.48 2.13
C LEU A 408 -19.10 42.19 3.46
N ARG A 409 -19.90 41.81 4.47
CA ARG A 409 -19.92 42.52 5.76
C ARG A 409 -19.29 41.69 6.90
N GLY A 410 -19.14 40.38 6.73
CA GLY A 410 -18.64 39.50 7.79
C GLY A 410 -19.62 39.30 8.94
N GLU A 411 -20.91 39.52 8.65
CA GLU A 411 -22.02 39.37 9.61
C GLU A 411 -22.51 37.92 9.66
N ASP A 412 -23.19 37.54 10.73
CA ASP A 412 -23.84 36.24 10.82
C ASP A 412 -25.00 36.16 9.82
N GLY A 413 -25.30 34.96 9.33
CA GLY A 413 -26.40 34.76 8.38
C GLY A 413 -27.79 34.83 9.06
N HIS A 414 -28.71 35.63 8.53
CA HIS A 414 -30.06 35.83 9.04
C HIS A 414 -31.15 35.19 8.16
N LEU A 415 -30.83 34.18 7.34
CA LEU A 415 -31.80 33.55 6.44
C LEU A 415 -33.03 32.97 7.18
N LEU A 416 -32.76 32.26 8.28
CA LEU A 416 -33.85 31.63 9.06
C LEU A 416 -34.77 32.66 9.73
N ASP A 417 -34.20 33.77 10.19
CA ASP A 417 -35.00 34.88 10.80
C ASP A 417 -35.93 35.49 9.76
N MET A 418 -35.46 35.69 8.52
CA MET A 418 -36.27 36.21 7.44
C MET A 418 -37.37 35.23 7.02
N LEU A 419 -37.07 33.93 6.98
CA LEU A 419 -38.06 32.90 6.66
C LEU A 419 -39.13 32.76 7.77
N LEU A 420 -38.71 32.84 9.04
CA LEU A 420 -39.65 32.84 10.18
C LEU A 420 -40.57 34.05 10.21
N ALA A 421 -40.09 35.22 9.79
CA ALA A 421 -40.84 36.43 9.76
C ALA A 421 -41.85 36.52 8.58
N ASP A 422 -41.71 35.70 7.58
CA ASP A 422 -42.57 35.65 6.39
C ASP A 422 -43.72 34.63 6.62
N GLU A 423 -44.92 35.10 6.87
CA GLU A 423 -46.08 34.27 7.19
C GLU A 423 -46.44 33.22 6.13
N ARG A 424 -46.00 33.41 4.89
CA ARG A 424 -46.25 32.48 3.77
C ARG A 424 -45.55 31.13 3.97
N PHE A 425 -44.49 31.06 4.77
CA PHE A 425 -43.81 29.81 5.03
C PHE A 425 -44.42 28.98 6.16
N HIS A 426 -45.39 29.54 6.92
CA HIS A 426 -46.05 28.88 8.04
C HIS A 426 -45.11 28.23 9.02
N LEU A 427 -44.01 28.91 9.34
CA LEU A 427 -42.95 28.41 10.22
C LEU A 427 -43.19 28.84 11.66
N THR A 428 -42.97 27.89 12.57
CA THR A 428 -42.78 28.19 13.99
C THR A 428 -41.37 27.74 14.38
N PRO A 429 -40.80 28.18 15.51
CA PRO A 429 -39.50 27.69 15.98
C PRO A 429 -39.41 26.16 16.09
N GLU A 430 -40.52 25.51 16.50
CA GLU A 430 -40.60 24.05 16.65
C GLU A 430 -40.55 23.35 15.28
N VAL A 431 -41.32 23.83 14.31
CA VAL A 431 -41.36 23.33 12.94
C VAL A 431 -39.99 23.54 12.27
N LEU A 432 -39.36 24.70 12.49
CA LEU A 432 -38.06 25.00 11.94
C LEU A 432 -37.00 24.06 12.51
N ALA A 433 -37.01 23.80 13.83
CA ALA A 433 -36.10 22.86 14.47
C ALA A 433 -36.23 21.43 13.92
N GLU A 434 -37.46 21.00 13.58
CA GLU A 434 -37.67 19.71 12.92
C GLU A 434 -37.10 19.70 11.50
N LEU A 435 -37.34 20.74 10.70
CA LEU A 435 -36.85 20.87 9.31
C LEU A 435 -35.32 20.99 9.24
N LEU A 436 -34.67 21.43 10.31
CA LEU A 436 -33.22 21.56 10.44
C LEU A 436 -32.57 20.32 11.07
N ASP A 437 -33.30 19.24 11.34
CA ASP A 437 -32.68 18.01 11.84
C ASP A 437 -31.75 17.42 10.77
N VAL A 438 -30.44 17.45 11.04
CA VAL A 438 -29.40 16.98 10.11
C VAL A 438 -29.61 15.54 9.64
N ARG A 439 -30.33 14.73 10.44
CA ARG A 439 -30.62 13.32 10.09
C ARG A 439 -31.52 13.20 8.86
N GLN A 440 -32.29 14.24 8.52
CA GLN A 440 -33.09 14.29 7.29
C GLN A 440 -32.25 14.48 6.03
N PHE A 441 -30.99 14.93 6.16
CA PHE A 441 -30.11 15.29 5.05
C PHE A 441 -29.01 14.29 4.78
N ILE A 442 -28.69 13.39 5.70
CA ILE A 442 -27.62 12.39 5.52
C ILE A 442 -28.01 11.21 4.64
N GLY A 443 -29.28 11.15 4.22
CA GLY A 443 -29.79 10.09 3.34
C GLY A 443 -29.51 8.69 3.87
N LEU A 444 -29.02 7.81 2.99
CA LEU A 444 -28.65 6.43 3.31
C LEU A 444 -27.21 6.27 3.79
N ALA A 445 -26.50 7.33 4.15
CA ALA A 445 -25.08 7.24 4.49
C ALA A 445 -24.77 6.23 5.63
N PRO A 446 -25.52 6.20 6.75
CA PRO A 446 -25.31 5.19 7.79
C PRO A 446 -25.59 3.76 7.31
N GLU A 447 -26.66 3.56 6.57
CA GLU A 447 -27.05 2.25 6.03
C GLU A 447 -26.03 1.75 4.99
N GLN A 448 -25.62 2.60 4.06
CA GLN A 448 -24.59 2.28 3.07
C GLN A 448 -23.27 1.88 3.74
N THR A 449 -22.90 2.55 4.84
CA THR A 449 -21.71 2.20 5.61
C THR A 449 -21.82 0.77 6.17
N ARG A 450 -22.93 0.45 6.85
CA ARG A 450 -23.14 -0.88 7.45
C ARG A 450 -23.20 -1.98 6.39
N VAL A 451 -24.00 -1.79 5.35
CA VAL A 451 -24.14 -2.75 4.25
C VAL A 451 -22.78 -3.01 3.58
N PHE A 452 -22.00 -1.95 3.33
CA PHE A 452 -20.68 -2.12 2.73
C PHE A 452 -19.72 -2.91 3.64
N LEU A 453 -19.72 -2.62 4.94
CA LEU A 453 -18.91 -3.35 5.91
C LEU A 453 -19.30 -4.84 5.95
N ASP A 454 -20.59 -5.13 6.05
CA ASP A 454 -21.12 -6.49 6.20
C ASP A 454 -20.93 -7.34 4.94
N THR A 455 -21.07 -6.75 3.75
CA THR A 455 -21.08 -7.49 2.49
C THR A 455 -19.72 -7.54 1.80
N HIS A 456 -18.86 -6.54 1.97
CA HIS A 456 -17.59 -6.45 1.24
C HIS A 456 -16.35 -6.53 2.14
N VAL A 457 -16.41 -6.00 3.37
CA VAL A 457 -15.22 -5.86 4.22
C VAL A 457 -15.05 -7.04 5.17
N TYR A 458 -16.04 -7.30 6.02
CA TYR A 458 -15.96 -8.35 7.04
C TYR A 458 -15.75 -9.76 6.48
N PRO A 459 -16.34 -10.17 5.33
CA PRO A 459 -16.02 -11.47 4.73
C PRO A 459 -14.55 -11.58 4.32
N VAL A 460 -13.96 -10.50 3.80
CA VAL A 460 -12.54 -10.45 3.42
C VAL A 460 -11.66 -10.60 4.67
N LEU A 461 -11.87 -9.79 5.70
CA LEU A 461 -11.12 -9.85 6.96
C LEU A 461 -11.27 -11.19 7.66
N LYS A 462 -12.48 -11.75 7.71
CA LYS A 462 -12.74 -13.06 8.32
C LYS A 462 -11.96 -14.17 7.64
N SER A 463 -11.93 -14.20 6.31
CA SER A 463 -11.21 -15.23 5.54
C SER A 463 -9.69 -15.12 5.63
N ARG A 464 -9.16 -13.96 6.04
CA ARG A 464 -7.72 -13.63 6.09
C ARG A 464 -7.23 -13.26 7.50
N ARG A 465 -8.01 -13.58 8.52
CA ARG A 465 -7.74 -13.15 9.91
C ARG A 465 -6.34 -13.50 10.40
N GLY A 466 -5.81 -14.66 9.99
CA GLY A 466 -4.45 -15.09 10.36
C GLY A 466 -3.32 -14.33 9.66
N ASP A 467 -3.63 -13.59 8.59
CA ASP A 467 -2.66 -12.85 7.79
C ASP A 467 -2.57 -11.37 8.18
N ILE A 468 -3.48 -10.87 9.01
CA ILE A 468 -3.48 -9.45 9.45
C ILE A 468 -2.22 -9.17 10.25
N ALA A 469 -1.44 -8.19 9.81
CA ALA A 469 -0.22 -7.80 10.50
C ALA A 469 -0.53 -7.22 11.89
N GLY A 470 0.29 -7.58 12.87
CA GLY A 470 0.27 -6.94 14.18
C GLY A 470 0.68 -5.47 14.10
N SER A 471 0.36 -4.69 15.14
CA SER A 471 0.76 -3.28 15.21
C SER A 471 2.28 -3.15 15.14
N VAL A 472 2.77 -2.33 14.21
CA VAL A 472 4.18 -1.95 14.09
C VAL A 472 4.34 -0.54 14.68
N PRO A 473 5.30 -0.32 15.60
CA PRO A 473 5.56 1.01 16.13
C PRO A 473 6.01 1.97 15.03
N VAL A 474 5.45 3.17 15.02
CA VAL A 474 5.95 4.26 14.18
C VAL A 474 7.24 4.78 14.81
N ARG A 475 8.35 4.77 14.07
CA ARG A 475 9.66 5.14 14.59
C ARG A 475 9.87 6.64 14.74
N VAL A 476 9.23 7.45 13.89
CA VAL A 476 9.38 8.92 13.87
C VAL A 476 8.09 9.60 13.46
#